data_a2cc2d06801aa347fe5e73fd9c4ad70d
#
_entry.id   a2cc2d06801aa347fe5e73fd9c4ad70d
#
_cell.length_a   1.000
_cell.length_b   1.000
_cell.length_c   1.000
_cell.angle_alpha   90.00
_cell.angle_beta   90.00
_cell.angle_gamma   90.00
#
_symmetry.space_group_name_H-M   'P 1'
#
loop_
_entity.id
_entity.type
_entity.pdbx_description
1 polymer ?
#
loop_
_entity_poly.entity_id
_entity_poly.type
_entity_poly.pdbx_seq_one_letter_code
_entity_poly.pdbx_strand_id
1 'polypeptide(L)'
;INIVATYESNYEQGSTYTGVSSALTAADTIDAVWTQGPMTSVVQAFQDAGKDVPVVVGGGYGVYNGDALTMLDGNYDGLIWLSGMPGMSAIAIETAYKVLNGEEVEKDNTINDLYLASNNADTISEIEGVAINKLEEGENCWRDQDASFGWPVVPTDFALQPEIADIFK
;
A
#
# COMPACT_ATOMS: atom_id res chain seq x y z
N ILE A 1 12.47 -19.94 -1.77
CA ILE A 1 11.05 -19.64 -1.53
C ILE A 1 10.22 -20.70 -2.24
N ASN A 2 9.25 -21.26 -1.54
CA ASN A 2 8.29 -22.22 -2.09
C ASN A 2 6.90 -21.53 -2.09
N ILE A 3 6.29 -21.41 -3.26
CA ILE A 3 4.94 -20.88 -3.39
C ILE A 3 3.96 -22.03 -3.17
N VAL A 4 3.24 -22.01 -2.04
CA VAL A 4 2.31 -23.08 -1.65
C VAL A 4 0.90 -22.89 -2.23
N ALA A 5 0.51 -21.64 -2.50
CA ALA A 5 -0.77 -21.33 -3.13
C ALA A 5 -0.72 -19.95 -3.83
N THR A 6 -1.62 -19.75 -4.79
CA THR A 6 -1.89 -18.47 -5.42
C THR A 6 -3.40 -18.24 -5.47
N TYR A 7 -3.82 -16.96 -5.42
CA TYR A 7 -5.22 -16.59 -5.49
C TYR A 7 -5.40 -15.26 -6.21
N GLU A 8 -6.60 -15.02 -6.69
CA GLU A 8 -6.98 -13.75 -7.30
C GLU A 8 -7.77 -12.92 -6.27
N SER A 9 -7.23 -11.77 -5.92
CA SER A 9 -7.86 -10.87 -4.94
C SER A 9 -8.91 -9.96 -5.54
N ASN A 10 -8.82 -9.65 -6.85
CA ASN A 10 -9.64 -8.65 -7.55
C ASN A 10 -9.66 -7.28 -6.81
N TYR A 11 -8.67 -7.01 -5.98
CA TYR A 11 -8.63 -5.84 -5.07
C TYR A 11 -9.82 -5.75 -4.11
N GLU A 12 -10.47 -6.89 -3.82
CA GLU A 12 -11.67 -6.97 -2.99
C GLU A 12 -11.43 -7.77 -1.72
N GLN A 13 -12.06 -7.34 -0.63
CA GLN A 13 -11.97 -8.01 0.67
C GLN A 13 -12.46 -9.46 0.62
N GLY A 14 -13.63 -9.69 0.02
CA GLY A 14 -14.24 -11.01 -0.04
C GLY A 14 -13.43 -12.02 -0.86
N SER A 15 -12.91 -11.61 -2.01
CA SER A 15 -12.07 -12.45 -2.87
C SER A 15 -10.74 -12.78 -2.19
N THR A 16 -10.12 -11.80 -1.55
CA THR A 16 -8.87 -11.99 -0.79
C THR A 16 -9.09 -12.98 0.36
N TYR A 17 -10.13 -12.76 1.19
CA TYR A 17 -10.46 -13.63 2.30
C TYR A 17 -10.71 -15.08 1.85
N THR A 18 -11.50 -15.28 0.79
CA THR A 18 -11.82 -16.61 0.26
C THR A 18 -10.57 -17.31 -0.28
N GLY A 19 -9.72 -16.58 -0.99
CA GLY A 19 -8.47 -17.11 -1.54
C GLY A 19 -7.52 -17.58 -0.45
N VAL A 20 -7.30 -16.75 0.57
CA VAL A 20 -6.44 -17.09 1.71
C VAL A 20 -7.02 -18.26 2.51
N SER A 21 -8.34 -18.26 2.79
CA SER A 21 -9.01 -19.36 3.51
C SER A 21 -8.85 -20.69 2.76
N SER A 22 -8.91 -20.66 1.44
CA SER A 22 -8.68 -21.86 0.61
C SER A 22 -7.23 -22.34 0.70
N ALA A 23 -6.26 -21.41 0.70
CA ALA A 23 -4.85 -21.75 0.86
C ALA A 23 -4.56 -22.37 2.23
N LEU A 24 -5.20 -21.87 3.28
CA LEU A 24 -5.06 -22.39 4.65
C LEU A 24 -5.59 -23.81 4.82
N THR A 25 -6.49 -24.27 3.95
CA THR A 25 -6.95 -25.67 3.91
C THR A 25 -6.01 -26.56 3.10
N ALA A 26 -5.26 -26.00 2.17
CA ALA A 26 -4.37 -26.76 1.27
C ALA A 26 -2.94 -26.87 1.79
N ALA A 27 -2.51 -25.99 2.70
CA ALA A 27 -1.15 -25.95 3.24
C ALA A 27 -1.16 -26.03 4.77
N ASP A 28 -0.30 -26.86 5.33
CA ASP A 28 -0.15 -26.99 6.79
C ASP A 28 0.46 -25.74 7.41
N THR A 29 1.43 -25.12 6.72
CA THR A 29 2.15 -23.91 7.15
C THR A 29 2.24 -22.91 6.01
N ILE A 30 2.07 -21.63 6.35
CA ILE A 30 2.30 -20.48 5.48
C ILE A 30 3.14 -19.49 6.28
N ASP A 31 4.37 -19.25 5.85
CA ASP A 31 5.32 -18.39 6.56
C ASP A 31 5.19 -16.92 6.18
N ALA A 32 4.65 -16.62 4.98
CA ALA A 32 4.42 -15.26 4.51
C ALA A 32 3.29 -15.23 3.48
N VAL A 33 2.61 -14.10 3.40
CA VAL A 33 1.62 -13.81 2.36
C VAL A 33 2.01 -12.51 1.65
N TRP A 34 2.09 -12.56 0.32
CA TRP A 34 2.15 -11.37 -0.51
C TRP A 34 0.80 -11.15 -1.18
N THR A 35 0.28 -9.94 -1.11
CA THR A 35 -1.02 -9.61 -1.68
C THR A 35 -1.06 -8.22 -2.30
N GLN A 36 -1.83 -8.07 -3.38
CA GLN A 36 -2.27 -6.76 -3.87
C GLN A 36 -3.68 -6.41 -3.38
N GLY A 37 -4.33 -7.35 -2.72
CA GLY A 37 -5.63 -7.13 -2.09
C GLY A 37 -5.51 -6.59 -0.66
N PRO A 38 -6.64 -6.35 0.00
CA PRO A 38 -6.66 -5.87 1.38
C PRO A 38 -5.97 -6.82 2.35
N MET A 39 -4.95 -6.31 3.07
CA MET A 39 -4.20 -7.09 4.06
C MET A 39 -5.08 -7.46 5.24
N THR A 40 -6.04 -6.61 5.62
CA THR A 40 -7.05 -6.90 6.65
C THR A 40 -7.77 -8.21 6.41
N SER A 41 -8.07 -8.52 5.15
CA SER A 41 -8.74 -9.78 4.77
C SER A 41 -7.83 -11.00 4.92
N VAL A 42 -6.52 -10.82 4.71
CA VAL A 42 -5.52 -11.87 4.99
C VAL A 42 -5.50 -12.16 6.48
N VAL A 43 -5.33 -11.12 7.30
CA VAL A 43 -5.28 -11.23 8.77
C VAL A 43 -6.54 -11.91 9.30
N GLN A 44 -7.72 -11.48 8.85
CA GLN A 44 -8.99 -12.05 9.25
C GLN A 44 -9.09 -13.56 8.93
N ALA A 45 -8.64 -13.97 7.73
CA ALA A 45 -8.70 -15.39 7.34
C ALA A 45 -7.84 -16.28 8.24
N PHE A 46 -6.64 -15.82 8.66
CA PHE A 46 -5.81 -16.55 9.61
C PHE A 46 -6.43 -16.62 11.00
N GLN A 47 -6.95 -15.50 11.49
CA GLN A 47 -7.61 -15.42 12.79
C GLN A 47 -8.83 -16.33 12.87
N ASP A 48 -9.69 -16.34 11.84
CA ASP A 48 -10.86 -17.19 11.77
C ASP A 48 -10.50 -18.69 11.70
N ALA A 49 -9.35 -19.00 11.09
CA ALA A 49 -8.80 -20.35 11.07
C ALA A 49 -8.11 -20.75 12.38
N GLY A 50 -7.99 -19.84 13.36
CA GLY A 50 -7.27 -20.08 14.61
C GLY A 50 -5.77 -20.28 14.44
N LYS A 51 -5.20 -19.69 13.39
CA LYS A 51 -3.76 -19.76 13.07
C LYS A 51 -3.08 -18.43 13.35
N ASP A 52 -1.80 -18.49 13.68
CA ASP A 52 -0.98 -17.30 13.81
C ASP A 52 -0.85 -16.58 12.46
N VAL A 53 -0.97 -15.27 12.48
CA VAL A 53 -0.83 -14.44 11.27
C VAL A 53 0.65 -14.35 10.91
N PRO A 54 1.04 -14.73 9.68
CA PRO A 54 2.44 -14.67 9.25
C PRO A 54 2.82 -13.23 8.87
N VAL A 55 4.04 -13.07 8.37
CA VAL A 55 4.43 -11.82 7.71
C VAL A 55 3.53 -11.57 6.50
N VAL A 56 2.91 -10.38 6.45
CA VAL A 56 2.06 -9.99 5.33
C VAL A 56 2.70 -8.81 4.59
N VAL A 57 2.92 -9.00 3.31
CA VAL A 57 3.43 -7.96 2.41
C VAL A 57 2.31 -7.55 1.47
N GLY A 58 1.93 -6.30 1.54
CA GLY A 58 0.81 -5.79 0.75
C GLY A 58 1.08 -4.42 0.16
N GLY A 59 0.33 -4.08 -0.87
CA GLY A 59 0.44 -2.78 -1.50
C GLY A 59 0.07 -2.78 -2.98
N GLY A 60 0.53 -1.75 -3.67
CA GLY A 60 0.19 -1.46 -5.06
C GLY A 60 -0.49 -0.10 -5.17
N TYR A 61 -1.57 -0.02 -5.92
CA TYR A 61 -2.27 1.25 -6.16
C TYR A 61 -3.14 1.72 -4.98
N GLY A 62 -3.37 0.90 -3.99
CA GLY A 62 -4.18 1.28 -2.85
C GLY A 62 -3.82 0.43 -1.64
N VAL A 63 -3.15 1.05 -0.70
CA VAL A 63 -3.11 0.53 0.66
C VAL A 63 -4.34 1.10 1.35
N TYR A 64 -5.26 0.25 1.71
CA TYR A 64 -6.45 0.68 2.44
C TYR A 64 -6.04 1.24 3.80
N ASN A 65 -6.71 2.31 4.20
CA ASN A 65 -6.51 2.88 5.53
C ASN A 65 -6.66 1.83 6.65
N GLY A 66 -7.60 0.90 6.48
CA GLY A 66 -7.79 -0.23 7.39
C GLY A 66 -6.60 -1.18 7.48
N ASP A 67 -5.83 -1.35 6.40
CA ASP A 67 -4.64 -2.19 6.41
C ASP A 67 -3.56 -1.60 7.31
N ALA A 68 -3.32 -0.29 7.21
CA ALA A 68 -2.38 0.40 8.08
C ALA A 68 -2.81 0.36 9.54
N LEU A 69 -4.09 0.60 9.83
CA LEU A 69 -4.62 0.51 11.19
C LEU A 69 -4.47 -0.91 11.76
N THR A 70 -4.74 -1.93 10.95
CA THR A 70 -4.55 -3.33 11.36
C THR A 70 -3.09 -3.66 11.65
N MET A 71 -2.14 -3.11 10.89
CA MET A 71 -0.71 -3.23 11.18
C MET A 71 -0.33 -2.53 12.49
N LEU A 72 -0.85 -1.32 12.73
CA LEU A 72 -0.60 -0.55 13.94
C LEU A 72 -1.11 -1.24 15.20
N ASP A 73 -2.17 -2.04 15.10
CA ASP A 73 -2.67 -2.85 16.21
C ASP A 73 -1.69 -3.96 16.66
N GLY A 74 -0.61 -4.18 15.89
CA GLY A 74 0.52 -5.02 16.30
C GLY A 74 0.23 -6.53 16.31
N ASN A 75 -0.81 -6.98 15.65
CA ASN A 75 -1.21 -8.39 15.62
C ASN A 75 -0.41 -9.23 14.62
N TYR A 76 0.42 -8.62 13.79
CA TYR A 76 1.27 -9.27 12.81
C TYR A 76 2.39 -8.36 12.32
N ASP A 77 3.42 -8.97 11.74
CA ASP A 77 4.49 -8.24 11.06
C ASP A 77 4.10 -7.97 9.60
N GLY A 78 4.32 -6.77 9.12
CA GLY A 78 3.91 -6.42 7.79
C GLY A 78 4.82 -5.41 7.09
N LEU A 79 4.77 -5.43 5.77
CA LEU A 79 5.36 -4.43 4.90
C LEU A 79 4.32 -3.92 3.91
N ILE A 80 4.13 -2.63 3.91
CA ILE A 80 3.31 -1.92 2.93
C ILE A 80 4.24 -1.32 1.89
N TRP A 81 3.92 -1.51 0.61
CA TRP A 81 4.56 -0.79 -0.47
C TRP A 81 3.51 -0.06 -1.30
N LEU A 82 3.87 1.09 -1.78
CA LEU A 82 3.03 1.94 -2.60
C LEU A 82 3.82 2.42 -3.80
N SER A 83 3.24 2.28 -4.97
CA SER A 83 3.63 2.98 -6.19
C SER A 83 2.39 3.59 -6.82
N GLY A 84 2.52 4.68 -7.56
CA GLY A 84 1.36 5.35 -8.13
C GLY A 84 0.69 6.31 -7.14
N MET A 85 1.41 7.37 -6.77
CA MET A 85 0.94 8.38 -5.83
C MET A 85 -0.38 9.02 -6.26
N PRO A 86 -1.29 9.33 -5.34
CA PRO A 86 -2.53 10.04 -5.63
C PRO A 86 -2.33 11.33 -6.42
N GLY A 87 -1.24 12.04 -6.13
CA GLY A 87 -0.86 13.30 -6.80
C GLY A 87 -0.39 13.18 -8.25
N MET A 88 -0.10 11.98 -8.76
CA MET A 88 0.38 11.81 -10.14
C MET A 88 -0.59 12.38 -11.19
N SER A 89 -1.88 12.26 -10.98
CA SER A 89 -2.88 12.83 -11.89
C SER A 89 -2.83 14.35 -11.93
N ALA A 90 -2.55 15.00 -10.80
CA ALA A 90 -2.39 16.45 -10.73
C ALA A 90 -1.13 16.90 -11.50
N ILE A 91 -0.02 16.20 -11.34
CA ILE A 91 1.22 16.45 -12.08
C ILE A 91 1.01 16.24 -13.59
N ALA A 92 0.26 15.21 -13.99
CA ALA A 92 -0.07 14.97 -15.38
C ALA A 92 -0.92 16.12 -15.97
N ILE A 93 -1.88 16.66 -15.22
CA ILE A 93 -2.69 17.82 -15.64
C ILE A 93 -1.81 19.07 -15.76
N GLU A 94 -0.94 19.33 -14.79
CA GLU A 94 0.00 20.45 -14.84
C GLU A 94 0.90 20.35 -16.07
N THR A 95 1.46 19.17 -16.34
CA THR A 95 2.30 18.90 -17.51
C THR A 95 1.52 19.15 -18.80
N ALA A 96 0.28 18.67 -18.92
CA ALA A 96 -0.58 18.90 -20.06
C ALA A 96 -0.88 20.40 -20.27
N TYR A 97 -1.12 21.14 -19.19
CA TYR A 97 -1.35 22.58 -19.24
C TYR A 97 -0.13 23.34 -19.76
N LYS A 98 1.08 22.99 -19.30
CA LYS A 98 2.34 23.56 -19.81
C LYS A 98 2.50 23.32 -21.30
N VAL A 99 2.27 22.09 -21.78
CA VAL A 99 2.33 21.74 -23.20
C VAL A 99 1.33 22.58 -24.02
N LEU A 100 0.10 22.73 -23.54
CA LEU A 100 -0.92 23.54 -24.22
C LEU A 100 -0.57 25.01 -24.32
N ASN A 101 0.22 25.53 -23.38
CA ASN A 101 0.74 26.90 -23.41
C ASN A 101 2.05 27.05 -24.21
N GLY A 102 2.52 25.99 -24.85
CA GLY A 102 3.73 26.00 -25.66
C GLY A 102 5.02 25.95 -24.87
N GLU A 103 4.97 25.56 -23.62
CA GLU A 103 6.16 25.35 -22.81
C GLU A 103 6.85 24.03 -23.19
N GLU A 104 8.16 23.99 -23.14
CA GLU A 104 8.92 22.75 -23.29
C GLU A 104 8.82 21.95 -21.99
N VAL A 105 8.41 20.69 -22.13
CA VAL A 105 8.39 19.70 -21.04
C VAL A 105 9.21 18.50 -21.45
N GLU A 106 9.84 17.85 -20.48
CA GLU A 106 10.54 16.59 -20.74
C GLU A 106 9.53 15.52 -21.16
N LYS A 107 9.94 14.64 -22.09
CA LYS A 107 9.08 13.55 -22.56
C LYS A 107 8.97 12.40 -21.55
N ASP A 108 10.05 12.17 -20.83
CA ASP A 108 10.16 11.10 -19.85
C ASP A 108 10.30 11.73 -18.47
N ASN A 109 9.16 11.88 -17.77
CA ASN A 109 9.13 12.36 -16.40
C ASN A 109 9.00 11.15 -15.47
N THR A 110 10.10 10.77 -14.85
CA THR A 110 10.07 9.72 -13.81
C THR A 110 9.79 10.36 -12.45
N ILE A 111 8.70 9.97 -11.86
CA ILE A 111 8.37 10.31 -10.47
C ILE A 111 8.87 9.15 -9.61
N ASN A 112 9.69 9.46 -8.60
CA ASN A 112 10.07 8.47 -7.61
C ASN A 112 8.87 8.30 -6.65
N ASP A 113 8.06 7.31 -6.93
CA ASP A 113 6.78 7.07 -6.30
C ASP A 113 6.73 5.81 -5.42
N LEU A 114 7.88 5.19 -5.16
CA LEU A 114 7.95 4.02 -4.29
C LEU A 114 8.08 4.45 -2.83
N TYR A 115 7.05 4.14 -2.05
CA TYR A 115 7.02 4.31 -0.60
C TYR A 115 6.91 2.94 0.07
N LEU A 116 7.79 2.71 1.04
CA LEU A 116 7.79 1.50 1.87
C LEU A 116 7.55 1.88 3.33
N ALA A 117 6.65 1.18 3.99
CA ALA A 117 6.41 1.34 5.41
C ALA A 117 6.21 -0.01 6.09
N SER A 118 6.68 -0.13 7.32
CA SER A 118 6.56 -1.34 8.13
C SER A 118 6.40 -0.99 9.60
N ASN A 119 5.61 -1.77 10.31
CA ASN A 119 5.60 -1.72 11.78
C ASN A 119 6.90 -2.27 12.39
N ASN A 120 7.77 -2.88 11.59
CA ASN A 120 9.05 -3.49 11.96
C ASN A 120 10.27 -2.75 11.39
N ALA A 121 10.13 -1.47 11.03
CA ALA A 121 11.18 -0.67 10.39
C ALA A 121 12.45 -0.50 11.25
N ASP A 122 12.35 -0.65 12.55
CA ASP A 122 13.51 -0.58 13.47
C ASP A 122 14.52 -1.72 13.23
N THR A 123 14.09 -2.82 12.60
CA THR A 123 14.94 -3.98 12.31
C THR A 123 15.39 -4.06 10.85
N ILE A 124 14.65 -3.44 9.94
CA ILE A 124 14.94 -3.40 8.50
C ILE A 124 14.89 -1.93 8.07
N SER A 125 16.03 -1.34 7.74
CA SER A 125 16.11 0.09 7.45
C SER A 125 15.94 0.43 5.97
N GLU A 126 16.24 -0.51 5.06
CA GLU A 126 16.12 -0.29 3.61
C GLU A 126 15.98 -1.60 2.84
N ILE A 127 15.40 -1.51 1.65
CA ILE A 127 15.39 -2.58 0.64
C ILE A 127 15.89 -1.98 -0.68
N GLU A 128 17.00 -2.51 -1.21
CA GLU A 128 17.59 -2.05 -2.48
C GLU A 128 17.81 -0.53 -2.56
N GLY A 129 18.16 0.10 -1.44
CA GLY A 129 18.39 1.54 -1.35
C GLY A 129 17.13 2.38 -1.16
N VAL A 130 15.95 1.77 -1.07
CA VAL A 130 14.71 2.45 -0.71
C VAL A 130 14.49 2.33 0.80
N ALA A 131 14.41 3.47 1.48
CA ALA A 131 14.19 3.50 2.92
C ALA A 131 12.82 2.89 3.28
N ILE A 132 12.82 2.09 4.35
CA ILE A 132 11.58 1.61 4.96
C ILE A 132 11.23 2.57 6.08
N ASN A 133 10.08 3.20 5.97
CA ASN A 133 9.57 4.11 6.97
C ASN A 133 8.86 3.33 8.07
N LYS A 134 8.99 3.79 9.31
CA LYS A 134 8.19 3.26 10.40
C LYS A 134 6.75 3.74 10.22
N LEU A 135 5.81 2.79 10.25
CA LEU A 135 4.41 3.14 10.22
C LEU A 135 3.99 3.70 11.58
N GLU A 136 3.63 4.98 11.63
CA GLU A 136 3.14 5.66 12.82
C GLU A 136 1.73 6.20 12.58
N GLU A 137 0.92 6.25 13.63
CA GLU A 137 -0.48 6.69 13.56
C GLU A 137 -0.62 8.11 12.97
N GLY A 138 0.37 8.96 13.15
CA GLY A 138 0.37 10.34 12.65
C GLY A 138 0.70 10.51 11.16
N GLU A 139 1.16 9.47 10.47
CA GLU A 139 1.63 9.57 9.08
C GLU A 139 0.52 9.37 8.04
N ASN A 140 -0.71 9.19 8.46
CA ASN A 140 -1.83 9.04 7.55
C ASN A 140 -2.33 10.41 7.06
N CYS A 141 -2.08 10.73 5.79
CA CYS A 141 -2.58 11.97 5.18
C CYS A 141 -4.12 12.00 5.05
N TRP A 142 -4.78 10.87 5.18
CA TRP A 142 -6.24 10.69 5.13
C TRP A 142 -6.84 10.31 6.49
N ARG A 143 -6.19 10.71 7.58
CA ARG A 143 -6.59 10.37 8.96
C ARG A 143 -8.04 10.68 9.33
N ASP A 144 -8.69 11.58 8.62
CA ASP A 144 -10.09 11.94 8.83
C ASP A 144 -11.08 11.02 8.08
N GLN A 145 -10.55 10.07 7.29
CA GLN A 145 -11.35 9.08 6.57
C GLN A 145 -11.47 7.80 7.39
N ASP A 146 -12.53 7.05 7.17
CA ASP A 146 -12.72 5.78 7.86
C ASP A 146 -11.80 4.66 7.32
N ALA A 147 -11.77 3.53 8.02
CA ALA A 147 -10.92 2.39 7.68
C ALA A 147 -11.20 1.78 6.29
N SER A 148 -12.38 1.99 5.73
CA SER A 148 -12.73 1.50 4.39
C SER A 148 -12.23 2.40 3.26
N PHE A 149 -11.67 3.58 3.59
CA PHE A 149 -11.15 4.49 2.59
C PHE A 149 -9.93 3.89 1.88
N GLY A 150 -10.03 3.74 0.57
CA GLY A 150 -9.09 2.97 -0.25
C GLY A 150 -7.82 3.72 -0.68
N TRP A 151 -7.41 4.76 0.04
CA TRP A 151 -6.20 5.53 -0.28
C TRP A 151 -5.07 5.22 0.69
N PRO A 152 -3.82 5.34 0.23
CA PRO A 152 -2.66 4.96 1.03
C PRO A 152 -2.45 5.86 2.24
N VAL A 153 -1.99 5.25 3.29
CA VAL A 153 -1.43 5.93 4.46
C VAL A 153 -0.01 6.31 4.13
N VAL A 154 0.21 7.58 3.86
CA VAL A 154 1.54 8.14 3.55
C VAL A 154 1.64 9.56 4.09
N PRO A 155 2.86 10.06 4.36
CA PRO A 155 3.07 11.48 4.65
C PRO A 155 2.53 12.37 3.54
N THR A 156 1.99 13.52 3.92
CA THR A 156 1.33 14.43 2.97
C THR A 156 2.25 14.93 1.86
N ASP A 157 3.51 15.19 2.18
CA ASP A 157 4.54 15.61 1.23
C ASP A 157 4.87 14.51 0.22
N PHE A 158 4.86 13.25 0.64
CA PHE A 158 5.07 12.12 -0.25
C PHE A 158 3.85 11.87 -1.16
N ALA A 159 2.66 12.23 -0.71
CA ALA A 159 1.43 12.06 -1.50
C ALA A 159 1.37 12.97 -2.75
N LEU A 160 2.32 13.88 -2.92
CA LEU A 160 2.40 14.82 -4.06
C LEU A 160 1.06 15.53 -4.29
N GLN A 161 0.63 16.33 -3.32
CA GLN A 161 -0.61 17.09 -3.41
C GLN A 161 -0.31 18.56 -3.76
N PRO A 162 -0.11 18.90 -5.05
CA PRO A 162 0.04 20.28 -5.44
C PRO A 162 -1.27 21.03 -5.17
N GLU A 163 -1.15 22.25 -4.70
CA GLU A 163 -2.31 23.14 -4.59
C GLU A 163 -2.89 23.37 -5.98
N ILE A 164 -4.21 23.20 -6.12
CA ILE A 164 -4.90 23.39 -7.41
C ILE A 164 -4.62 24.79 -7.99
N ALA A 165 -4.44 25.79 -7.12
CA ALA A 165 -4.08 27.15 -7.51
C ALA A 165 -2.68 27.24 -8.18
N ASP A 166 -1.80 26.29 -7.94
CA ASP A 166 -0.45 26.27 -8.53
C ASP A 166 -0.45 25.63 -9.92
N ILE A 167 -1.43 24.78 -10.22
CA ILE A 167 -1.57 24.13 -11.53
C ILE A 167 -1.98 25.14 -12.63
N PHE A 168 -2.73 26.18 -12.28
CA PHE A 168 -3.32 27.12 -13.24
C PHE A 168 -2.71 28.53 -13.17
N LYS A 169 -1.50 28.68 -12.66
CA LYS A 169 -0.75 29.94 -12.70
C LYS A 169 -0.01 30.10 -14.01
#